data_6c584cf5f1625fdcaad5d5c2ec718fc9
#
_entry.id   6c584cf5f1625fdcaad5d5c2ec718fc9
#
_cell.length_a   1.000
_cell.length_b   1.000
_cell.length_c   1.000
_cell.angle_alpha   90.00
_cell.angle_beta   90.00
_cell.angle_gamma   90.00
#
_symmetry.space_group_name_H-M   'P 1'
#
loop_
_entity.id
_entity.type
_entity.pdbx_description
1 polymer ?
#
loop_
_entity_poly.entity_id
_entity_poly.type
_entity_poly.pdbx_seq_one_letter_code
_entity_poly.pdbx_strand_id
1 'polypeptide(L)'
;MKNSLSLLIILLLFSACKQKQEDTTSETARTIEHEFILIPGGEFIMGKESLTNAGFIDNFAHKVYVDSFYIDKYEVTNAQYKEFCDSTGRRLPEFWNMDVYHSGPAFPDYPVTGVTWADAEAYAKWKGFRLPTEAEWEFAARGGLIGKNYPLGDNMDSSQANYYPTQGHTMPVGSYPPNGYGIYDMAGNVVEWVYDFYSENYFLKSPYKNPAGPVYGKQRVIRGGGWRSGMSCNTVHFRQSLRPYWVDFNVGFRCAKDVLKK
;
A
#
# COMPACT_ATOMS: atom_id res chain seq x y z
N MET A 1 -4.90 56.33 80.73
CA MET A 1 -4.75 56.48 79.30
C MET A 1 -3.74 55.48 78.82
N LYS A 2 -4.16 54.32 78.34
CA LYS A 2 -3.30 53.22 77.89
C LYS A 2 -3.76 52.82 76.51
N ASN A 3 -2.94 53.14 75.53
CA ASN A 3 -3.14 52.68 74.13
C ASN A 3 -2.73 51.24 74.04
N SER A 4 -3.66 50.40 73.61
CA SER A 4 -3.42 48.98 73.29
C SER A 4 -3.30 48.84 71.74
N LEU A 5 -2.13 48.49 71.29
CA LEU A 5 -1.83 48.24 69.87
C LEU A 5 -2.12 46.81 69.57
N SER A 6 -3.18 46.56 68.82
CA SER A 6 -3.50 45.19 68.35
C SER A 6 -2.72 44.90 67.07
N LEU A 7 -1.83 43.86 67.18
CA LEU A 7 -1.03 43.36 66.05
C LEU A 7 -1.86 42.32 65.27
N LEU A 8 -2.25 42.65 64.06
CA LEU A 8 -2.98 41.76 63.15
C LEU A 8 -1.96 40.89 62.39
N ILE A 9 -1.90 39.62 62.74
CA ILE A 9 -1.06 38.64 61.99
C ILE A 9 -1.88 38.11 60.82
N ILE A 10 -1.47 38.50 59.59
CA ILE A 10 -2.02 37.96 58.37
C ILE A 10 -1.26 36.65 58.05
N LEU A 11 -1.93 35.53 58.23
CA LEU A 11 -1.43 34.20 57.78
C LEU A 11 -1.65 34.09 56.25
N LEU A 12 -0.58 34.21 55.46
CA LEU A 12 -0.57 33.89 54.05
C LEU A 12 -0.52 32.38 53.88
N LEU A 13 -1.65 31.75 53.56
CA LEU A 13 -1.74 30.38 53.12
C LEU A 13 -1.22 30.28 51.67
N PHE A 14 -0.01 29.82 51.50
CA PHE A 14 0.48 29.38 50.21
C PHE A 14 -0.19 28.05 49.83
N SER A 15 -1.24 28.12 49.01
CA SER A 15 -1.80 26.97 48.35
C SER A 15 -0.84 26.52 47.27
N ALA A 16 -0.06 25.48 47.55
CA ALA A 16 0.76 24.80 46.56
C ALA A 16 -0.14 24.03 45.58
N CYS A 17 -0.45 24.66 44.46
CA CYS A 17 -1.07 24.02 43.34
C CYS A 17 -0.05 23.01 42.77
N LYS A 18 -0.16 21.72 43.15
CA LYS A 18 0.54 20.62 42.47
C LYS A 18 0.00 20.57 41.04
N GLN A 19 0.71 21.14 40.11
CA GLN A 19 0.52 20.95 38.69
C GLN A 19 0.80 19.46 38.43
N LYS A 20 -0.26 18.72 38.14
CA LYS A 20 -0.16 17.35 37.66
C LYS A 20 0.49 17.43 36.30
N GLN A 21 1.75 17.07 36.22
CA GLN A 21 2.46 16.87 34.98
C GLN A 21 1.78 15.69 34.30
N GLU A 22 0.95 15.95 33.31
CA GLU A 22 0.48 14.90 32.40
C GLU A 22 1.71 14.42 31.67
N ASP A 23 2.16 13.21 32.05
CA ASP A 23 3.04 12.42 31.22
C ASP A 23 2.30 12.16 29.90
N THR A 24 2.55 13.02 28.94
CA THR A 24 2.35 12.69 27.54
C THR A 24 3.37 11.60 27.22
N THR A 25 3.01 10.35 27.53
CA THR A 25 3.63 9.20 26.88
C THR A 25 3.42 9.42 25.38
N SER A 26 4.48 9.85 24.69
CA SER A 26 4.51 9.82 23.25
C SER A 26 4.27 8.35 22.89
N GLU A 27 3.07 8.05 22.39
CA GLU A 27 2.77 6.80 21.74
C GLU A 27 3.74 6.73 20.56
N THR A 28 4.86 6.05 20.77
CA THR A 28 5.85 5.80 19.72
C THR A 28 5.08 5.10 18.62
N ALA A 29 4.85 5.81 17.52
CA ALA A 29 4.22 5.27 16.33
C ALA A 29 4.86 3.91 16.04
N ARG A 30 4.04 2.88 16.04
CA ARG A 30 4.49 1.49 15.87
C ARG A 30 4.91 1.38 14.41
N THR A 31 6.19 1.48 14.12
CA THR A 31 6.72 1.24 12.78
C THR A 31 6.37 -0.19 12.41
N ILE A 32 5.50 -0.35 11.42
CA ILE A 32 5.15 -1.68 10.91
C ILE A 32 6.37 -2.18 10.15
N GLU A 33 7.03 -3.22 10.69
CA GLU A 33 8.11 -3.89 9.99
C GLU A 33 7.56 -4.65 8.77
N HIS A 34 8.44 -4.93 7.78
CA HIS A 34 8.06 -5.74 6.63
C HIS A 34 7.70 -7.17 7.06
N GLU A 35 6.43 -7.49 6.99
CA GLU A 35 5.92 -8.85 7.14
C GLU A 35 5.70 -9.47 5.77
N PHE A 36 6.44 -10.54 5.47
CA PHE A 36 6.32 -11.25 4.19
C PHE A 36 5.48 -12.49 4.31
N ILE A 37 4.59 -12.69 3.36
CA ILE A 37 3.82 -13.90 3.18
C ILE A 37 4.48 -14.75 2.09
N LEU A 38 4.76 -16.01 2.40
CA LEU A 38 5.19 -16.99 1.39
C LEU A 38 3.99 -17.39 0.53
N ILE A 39 4.06 -17.07 -0.75
CA ILE A 39 3.08 -17.50 -1.75
C ILE A 39 3.58 -18.77 -2.39
N PRO A 40 2.83 -19.88 -2.32
CA PRO A 40 3.20 -21.10 -2.99
C PRO A 40 3.15 -20.90 -4.50
N GLY A 41 4.15 -21.41 -5.22
CA GLY A 41 4.10 -21.41 -6.69
C GLY A 41 2.91 -22.22 -7.20
N GLY A 42 2.46 -21.91 -8.41
CA GLY A 42 1.33 -22.61 -8.98
C GLY A 42 0.88 -22.09 -10.33
N GLU A 43 0.01 -22.88 -10.98
CA GLU A 43 -0.70 -22.49 -12.21
C GLU A 43 -1.98 -21.74 -11.84
N PHE A 44 -2.28 -20.68 -12.59
CA PHE A 44 -3.56 -19.98 -12.49
C PHE A 44 -3.98 -19.37 -13.83
N ILE A 45 -5.22 -18.96 -13.92
CA ILE A 45 -5.71 -18.16 -15.05
C ILE A 45 -5.53 -16.70 -14.70
N MET A 46 -4.58 -16.06 -15.37
CA MET A 46 -4.32 -14.63 -15.28
C MET A 46 -5.24 -13.88 -16.23
N GLY A 47 -5.75 -12.73 -15.78
CA GLY A 47 -6.71 -11.95 -16.56
C GLY A 47 -8.15 -12.42 -16.38
N LYS A 48 -9.02 -12.09 -17.34
CA LYS A 48 -10.45 -12.41 -17.31
C LYS A 48 -10.92 -12.87 -18.69
N GLU A 49 -11.76 -13.90 -18.71
CA GLU A 49 -12.54 -14.20 -19.91
C GLU A 49 -13.52 -13.06 -20.16
N SER A 50 -13.37 -12.39 -21.29
CA SER A 50 -14.29 -11.34 -21.70
C SER A 50 -15.16 -11.85 -22.86
N LEU A 51 -16.46 -11.84 -22.65
CA LEU A 51 -17.46 -12.10 -23.66
C LEU A 51 -18.00 -10.82 -24.32
N THR A 52 -17.44 -9.67 -23.99
CA THR A 52 -17.98 -8.40 -24.51
C THR A 52 -17.27 -7.96 -25.77
N ASN A 53 -18.03 -7.66 -26.81
CA ASN A 53 -17.60 -7.04 -28.08
C ASN A 53 -17.18 -5.56 -27.93
N ALA A 54 -16.98 -5.07 -26.73
CA ALA A 54 -16.52 -3.72 -26.45
C ALA A 54 -15.00 -3.67 -26.46
N GLY A 55 -14.44 -3.08 -27.49
CA GLY A 55 -13.02 -2.98 -27.80
C GLY A 55 -12.12 -2.56 -26.61
N PHE A 56 -10.85 -2.98 -26.67
CA PHE A 56 -9.78 -2.86 -25.69
C PHE A 56 -9.88 -3.81 -24.50
N ILE A 57 -9.55 -5.07 -24.76
CA ILE A 57 -9.32 -6.05 -23.72
C ILE A 57 -7.84 -6.35 -23.72
N ASP A 58 -7.12 -5.71 -22.80
CA ASP A 58 -5.69 -5.93 -22.58
C ASP A 58 -5.40 -6.98 -21.49
N ASN A 59 -6.46 -7.58 -20.92
CA ASN A 59 -6.42 -8.53 -19.81
C ASN A 59 -7.02 -9.89 -20.14
N PHE A 60 -6.73 -10.43 -21.35
CA PHE A 60 -7.19 -11.75 -21.79
C PHE A 60 -6.83 -12.85 -20.79
N ALA A 61 -7.82 -13.73 -20.51
CA ALA A 61 -7.58 -14.89 -19.70
C ALA A 61 -6.57 -15.85 -20.38
N HIS A 62 -5.50 -16.18 -19.70
CA HIS A 62 -4.50 -17.14 -20.17
C HIS A 62 -3.83 -17.86 -18.99
N LYS A 63 -3.30 -19.04 -19.26
CA LYS A 63 -2.60 -19.82 -18.25
C LYS A 63 -1.22 -19.26 -17.97
N VAL A 64 -0.94 -19.09 -16.69
CA VAL A 64 0.37 -18.65 -16.18
C VAL A 64 0.78 -19.55 -15.03
N TYR A 65 2.07 -19.84 -14.94
CA TYR A 65 2.69 -20.46 -13.78
C TYR A 65 3.66 -19.47 -13.14
N VAL A 66 3.57 -19.30 -11.83
CA VAL A 66 4.54 -18.52 -11.04
C VAL A 66 5.28 -19.46 -10.08
N ASP A 67 6.58 -19.31 -9.96
CA ASP A 67 7.37 -19.97 -8.92
C ASP A 67 6.97 -19.41 -7.55
N SER A 68 7.29 -20.08 -6.44
CA SER A 68 7.06 -19.53 -5.10
C SER A 68 7.88 -18.28 -4.85
N PHE A 69 7.29 -17.32 -4.19
CA PHE A 69 7.90 -16.04 -3.84
C PHE A 69 7.34 -15.52 -2.51
N TYR A 70 7.99 -14.52 -1.95
CA TYR A 70 7.45 -13.77 -0.83
C TYR A 70 6.90 -12.44 -1.32
N ILE A 71 5.79 -11.99 -0.73
CA ILE A 71 5.22 -10.66 -0.98
C ILE A 71 4.92 -9.99 0.36
N ASP A 72 5.06 -8.66 0.42
CA ASP A 72 4.66 -7.88 1.59
C ASP A 72 3.19 -8.12 1.91
N LYS A 73 2.91 -8.33 3.18
CA LYS A 73 1.57 -8.47 3.73
C LYS A 73 0.74 -7.21 3.56
N TYR A 74 1.40 -6.06 3.62
CA TYR A 74 0.84 -4.72 3.52
C TYR A 74 1.51 -3.91 2.41
N GLU A 75 0.93 -2.78 2.07
CA GLU A 75 1.59 -1.72 1.30
C GLU A 75 2.73 -1.11 2.11
N VAL A 76 3.76 -0.56 1.45
CA VAL A 76 4.85 0.16 2.12
C VAL A 76 4.29 1.44 2.76
N THR A 77 4.59 1.66 4.05
CA THR A 77 4.06 2.77 4.82
C THR A 77 4.89 4.05 4.72
N ASN A 78 4.30 5.17 5.13
CA ASN A 78 5.00 6.45 5.25
C ASN A 78 6.22 6.35 6.18
N ALA A 79 6.10 5.65 7.33
CA ALA A 79 7.20 5.48 8.27
C ALA A 79 8.36 4.70 7.65
N GLN A 80 8.06 3.58 6.98
CA GLN A 80 9.07 2.76 6.30
C GLN A 80 9.78 3.53 5.17
N TYR A 81 9.01 4.30 4.38
CA TYR A 81 9.59 5.08 3.30
C TYR A 81 10.41 6.27 3.81
N LYS A 82 10.00 6.89 4.93
CA LYS A 82 10.78 7.94 5.61
C LYS A 82 12.16 7.44 6.03
N GLU A 83 12.24 6.24 6.62
CA GLU A 83 13.50 5.60 6.98
C GLU A 83 14.46 5.47 5.78
N PHE A 84 13.93 5.09 4.61
CA PHE A 84 14.69 5.05 3.37
C PHE A 84 15.22 6.42 2.95
N CYS A 85 14.37 7.45 2.97
CA CYS A 85 14.79 8.81 2.64
C CYS A 85 15.89 9.30 3.57
N ASP A 86 15.75 9.10 4.89
CA ASP A 86 16.73 9.51 5.88
C ASP A 86 18.07 8.78 5.71
N SER A 87 18.02 7.48 5.41
CA SER A 87 19.22 6.65 5.29
C SER A 87 20.00 6.88 3.99
N THR A 88 19.31 7.36 2.94
CA THR A 88 19.91 7.46 1.59
C THR A 88 20.06 8.89 1.09
N GLY A 89 19.51 9.88 1.78
CA GLY A 89 19.42 11.26 1.32
C GLY A 89 18.46 11.46 0.14
N ARG A 90 17.60 10.47 -0.14
CA ARG A 90 16.61 10.60 -1.21
C ARG A 90 15.51 11.58 -0.80
N ARG A 91 14.96 12.30 -1.79
CA ARG A 91 13.87 13.25 -1.56
C ARG A 91 12.63 12.55 -0.99
N LEU A 92 11.92 13.26 -0.15
CA LEU A 92 10.60 12.84 0.34
C LEU A 92 9.58 12.79 -0.82
N PRO A 93 8.49 12.01 -0.69
CA PRO A 93 7.41 11.96 -1.67
C PRO A 93 6.83 13.33 -2.00
N GLU A 94 6.23 13.46 -3.20
CA GLU A 94 5.72 14.74 -3.71
C GLU A 94 4.67 15.40 -2.79
N PHE A 95 3.80 14.59 -2.17
CA PHE A 95 2.71 15.07 -1.32
C PHE A 95 3.04 15.00 0.17
N TRP A 96 4.33 14.92 0.55
CA TRP A 96 4.76 14.79 1.94
C TRP A 96 4.33 15.98 2.79
N ASN A 97 3.82 15.73 4.01
CA ASN A 97 3.21 16.71 4.92
C ASN A 97 1.88 17.31 4.41
N MET A 98 1.19 16.65 3.50
CA MET A 98 -0.15 17.05 3.07
C MET A 98 -1.20 16.19 3.76
N ASP A 99 -1.79 16.70 4.84
CA ASP A 99 -2.77 15.98 5.67
C ASP A 99 -3.97 15.46 4.87
N VAL A 100 -4.39 16.21 3.85
CA VAL A 100 -5.52 15.81 2.97
C VAL A 100 -5.27 14.49 2.24
N TYR A 101 -4.00 14.07 2.07
CA TYR A 101 -3.63 12.79 1.45
C TYR A 101 -3.07 11.79 2.45
N HIS A 102 -3.11 12.10 3.74
CA HIS A 102 -2.52 11.28 4.81
C HIS A 102 -1.06 10.89 4.53
N SER A 103 -0.29 11.83 4.00
CA SER A 103 1.11 11.64 3.63
C SER A 103 2.02 12.37 4.62
N GLY A 104 3.00 11.67 5.18
CA GLY A 104 3.97 12.26 6.09
C GLY A 104 3.99 11.65 7.49
N PRO A 105 4.77 12.23 8.41
CA PRO A 105 5.06 11.64 9.71
C PRO A 105 3.87 11.63 10.67
N ALA A 106 2.83 12.43 10.42
CA ALA A 106 1.57 12.39 11.17
C ALA A 106 0.73 11.15 10.87
N PHE A 107 1.04 10.42 9.79
CA PHE A 107 0.33 9.25 9.29
C PHE A 107 1.29 8.08 9.07
N PRO A 108 2.02 7.61 10.09
CA PRO A 108 3.12 6.66 9.93
C PRO A 108 2.70 5.32 9.33
N ASP A 109 1.50 4.83 9.68
CA ASP A 109 0.97 3.52 9.29
C ASP A 109 0.10 3.57 8.02
N TYR A 110 0.00 4.72 7.37
CA TYR A 110 -0.69 4.87 6.09
C TYR A 110 0.25 4.53 4.93
N PRO A 111 -0.28 4.05 3.78
CA PRO A 111 0.56 3.73 2.64
C PRO A 111 1.27 4.97 2.11
N VAL A 112 2.53 4.82 1.74
CA VAL A 112 3.24 5.90 1.05
C VAL A 112 2.66 6.11 -0.34
N THR A 113 2.44 7.37 -0.70
CA THR A 113 1.97 7.80 -2.02
C THR A 113 2.83 8.92 -2.57
N GLY A 114 2.63 9.30 -3.84
CA GLY A 114 3.42 10.39 -4.44
C GLY A 114 4.84 9.99 -4.77
N VAL A 115 5.07 8.70 -5.05
CA VAL A 115 6.35 8.12 -5.43
C VAL A 115 6.32 7.67 -6.89
N THR A 116 7.41 7.87 -7.62
CA THR A 116 7.59 7.35 -8.97
C THR A 116 7.88 5.84 -8.94
N TRP A 117 7.74 5.17 -10.09
CA TRP A 117 8.15 3.77 -10.20
C TRP A 117 9.63 3.57 -9.83
N ALA A 118 10.50 4.50 -10.25
CA ALA A 118 11.92 4.43 -9.92
C ALA A 118 12.21 4.65 -8.42
N ASP A 119 11.36 5.41 -7.73
CA ASP A 119 11.43 5.58 -6.28
C ASP A 119 11.04 4.29 -5.55
N ALA A 120 9.96 3.65 -5.99
CA ALA A 120 9.50 2.37 -5.45
C ALA A 120 10.54 1.25 -5.67
N GLU A 121 11.11 1.16 -6.89
CA GLU A 121 12.18 0.21 -7.20
C GLU A 121 13.44 0.45 -6.36
N ALA A 122 13.83 1.72 -6.18
CA ALA A 122 15.01 2.07 -5.39
C ALA A 122 14.81 1.72 -3.90
N TYR A 123 13.61 1.97 -3.35
CA TYR A 123 13.25 1.54 -2.00
C TYR A 123 13.37 0.02 -1.85
N ALA A 124 12.74 -0.73 -2.76
CA ALA A 124 12.79 -2.18 -2.73
C ALA A 124 14.24 -2.71 -2.76
N LYS A 125 15.07 -2.19 -3.67
CA LYS A 125 16.50 -2.55 -3.75
C LYS A 125 17.28 -2.20 -2.49
N TRP A 126 17.01 -1.06 -1.88
CA TRP A 126 17.67 -0.66 -0.63
C TRP A 126 17.41 -1.64 0.51
N LYS A 127 16.17 -2.15 0.60
CA LYS A 127 15.80 -3.19 1.57
C LYS A 127 16.28 -4.61 1.17
N GLY A 128 16.88 -4.79 -0.01
CA GLY A 128 17.23 -6.12 -0.53
C GLY A 128 16.05 -6.89 -1.12
N PHE A 129 15.01 -6.17 -1.54
CA PHE A 129 13.77 -6.67 -2.13
C PHE A 129 13.65 -6.25 -3.60
N ARG A 130 12.52 -6.52 -4.21
CA ARG A 130 12.11 -6.07 -5.54
C ARG A 130 10.61 -5.72 -5.57
N LEU A 131 10.15 -5.10 -6.63
CA LEU A 131 8.72 -5.01 -6.89
C LEU A 131 8.20 -6.41 -7.34
N PRO A 132 6.94 -6.77 -7.05
CA PRO A 132 6.32 -7.95 -7.61
C PRO A 132 6.15 -7.79 -9.12
N THR A 133 6.23 -8.88 -9.89
CA THR A 133 5.75 -8.86 -11.27
C THR A 133 4.22 -8.75 -11.29
N GLU A 134 3.65 -8.34 -12.42
CA GLU A 134 2.19 -8.27 -12.59
C GLU A 134 1.52 -9.62 -12.33
N ALA A 135 2.14 -10.71 -12.78
CA ALA A 135 1.64 -12.07 -12.57
C ALA A 135 1.71 -12.49 -11.09
N GLU A 136 2.79 -12.19 -10.40
CA GLU A 136 2.92 -12.46 -8.96
C GLU A 136 1.89 -11.66 -8.17
N TRP A 137 1.72 -10.38 -8.50
CA TRP A 137 0.73 -9.53 -7.86
C TRP A 137 -0.69 -10.08 -8.01
N GLU A 138 -1.10 -10.45 -9.25
CA GLU A 138 -2.44 -11.00 -9.50
C GLU A 138 -2.64 -12.36 -8.84
N PHE A 139 -1.64 -13.25 -8.88
CA PHE A 139 -1.70 -14.54 -8.19
C PHE A 139 -1.90 -14.37 -6.69
N ALA A 140 -1.14 -13.46 -6.07
CA ALA A 140 -1.25 -13.10 -4.66
C ALA A 140 -2.62 -12.47 -4.33
N ALA A 141 -3.10 -11.55 -5.17
CA ALA A 141 -4.39 -10.88 -4.99
C ALA A 141 -5.57 -11.84 -5.02
N ARG A 142 -5.51 -12.89 -5.84
CA ARG A 142 -6.55 -13.92 -5.91
C ARG A 142 -6.71 -14.72 -4.62
N GLY A 143 -5.71 -14.76 -3.74
CA GLY A 143 -5.82 -15.42 -2.43
C GLY A 143 -6.21 -16.89 -2.51
N GLY A 144 -5.87 -17.60 -3.60
CA GLY A 144 -6.27 -19.00 -3.86
C GLY A 144 -7.67 -19.16 -4.48
N LEU A 145 -8.42 -18.09 -4.70
CA LEU A 145 -9.74 -18.14 -5.33
C LEU A 145 -9.63 -18.22 -6.86
N ILE A 146 -10.41 -19.13 -7.45
CA ILE A 146 -10.44 -19.34 -8.91
C ILE A 146 -11.64 -18.58 -9.50
N GLY A 147 -11.38 -17.79 -10.57
CA GLY A 147 -12.41 -17.12 -11.36
C GLY A 147 -13.13 -15.96 -10.66
N LYS A 148 -12.74 -15.61 -9.44
CA LYS A 148 -13.36 -14.52 -8.68
C LYS A 148 -12.88 -13.14 -9.14
N ASN A 149 -13.76 -12.14 -8.98
CA ASN A 149 -13.46 -10.78 -9.39
C ASN A 149 -12.62 -10.01 -8.36
N TYR A 150 -12.81 -10.29 -7.06
CA TYR A 150 -12.16 -9.57 -5.96
C TYR A 150 -11.40 -10.52 -5.04
N PRO A 151 -10.49 -10.01 -4.22
CA PRO A 151 -9.69 -10.83 -3.31
C PRO A 151 -10.48 -11.71 -2.33
N LEU A 152 -11.74 -11.32 -2.04
CA LEU A 152 -12.64 -12.01 -1.11
C LEU A 152 -13.84 -12.70 -1.81
N GLY A 153 -13.96 -12.62 -3.13
CA GLY A 153 -15.06 -13.28 -3.85
C GLY A 153 -15.54 -12.56 -5.12
N ASP A 154 -16.81 -12.71 -5.44
CA ASP A 154 -17.42 -12.09 -6.63
C ASP A 154 -17.96 -10.68 -6.39
N ASN A 155 -18.25 -10.34 -5.15
CA ASN A 155 -18.75 -9.04 -4.75
C ASN A 155 -17.77 -8.40 -3.75
N MET A 156 -17.78 -7.08 -3.72
CA MET A 156 -17.01 -6.26 -2.79
C MET A 156 -17.89 -5.13 -2.27
N ASP A 157 -17.75 -4.78 -1.00
CA ASP A 157 -18.42 -3.66 -0.37
C ASP A 157 -17.46 -2.84 0.51
N SER A 158 -17.98 -1.78 1.12
CA SER A 158 -17.21 -0.84 1.94
C SER A 158 -16.65 -1.41 3.25
N SER A 159 -17.04 -2.62 3.64
CA SER A 159 -16.45 -3.33 4.79
C SER A 159 -15.22 -4.17 4.41
N GLN A 160 -14.96 -4.33 3.12
CA GLN A 160 -13.94 -5.22 2.58
C GLN A 160 -12.78 -4.49 1.92
N ALA A 161 -12.96 -3.22 1.50
CA ALA A 161 -11.93 -2.45 0.84
C ALA A 161 -12.21 -0.94 0.88
N ASN A 162 -11.16 -0.15 0.75
CA ASN A 162 -11.23 1.30 0.61
C ASN A 162 -11.22 1.72 -0.87
N TYR A 163 -12.38 2.09 -1.41
CA TYR A 163 -12.57 2.51 -2.79
C TYR A 163 -13.55 3.68 -2.88
N TYR A 164 -13.71 4.30 -4.05
CA TYR A 164 -14.67 5.40 -4.22
C TYR A 164 -16.13 4.86 -4.25
N PRO A 165 -17.07 5.44 -3.45
CA PRO A 165 -16.96 6.67 -2.66
C PRO A 165 -16.81 6.46 -1.14
N THR A 166 -16.11 5.43 -0.66
CA THR A 166 -16.10 5.04 0.76
C THR A 166 -15.51 6.11 1.68
N GLN A 167 -14.20 6.14 1.93
CA GLN A 167 -13.58 7.02 2.93
C GLN A 167 -13.17 8.40 2.37
N GLY A 168 -12.86 8.49 1.08
CA GLY A 168 -12.40 9.72 0.44
C GLY A 168 -10.92 10.06 0.67
N HIS A 169 -10.16 9.14 1.31
CA HIS A 169 -8.72 9.23 1.58
C HIS A 169 -8.14 7.83 1.81
N THR A 170 -6.82 7.70 1.88
CA THR A 170 -6.16 6.46 2.29
C THR A 170 -6.50 6.08 3.74
N MET A 171 -6.42 4.79 4.05
CA MET A 171 -6.58 4.26 5.41
C MET A 171 -5.25 3.65 5.88
N PRO A 172 -5.02 3.48 7.19
CA PRO A 172 -3.90 2.70 7.68
C PRO A 172 -3.86 1.32 7.03
N VAL A 173 -2.68 0.85 6.65
CA VAL A 173 -2.55 -0.47 6.02
C VAL A 173 -3.13 -1.56 6.91
N GLY A 174 -3.80 -2.55 6.32
CA GLY A 174 -4.44 -3.63 7.08
C GLY A 174 -5.75 -3.26 7.76
N SER A 175 -6.38 -2.14 7.38
CA SER A 175 -7.68 -1.72 7.95
C SER A 175 -8.85 -2.61 7.52
N TYR A 176 -8.69 -3.41 6.47
CA TYR A 176 -9.73 -4.27 5.90
C TYR A 176 -9.35 -5.75 6.01
N PRO A 177 -10.29 -6.68 5.82
CA PRO A 177 -10.00 -8.11 5.93
C PRO A 177 -8.96 -8.57 4.90
N PRO A 178 -8.01 -9.46 5.28
CA PRO A 178 -7.06 -10.03 4.36
C PRO A 178 -7.70 -11.07 3.43
N ASN A 179 -7.07 -11.32 2.29
CA ASN A 179 -7.47 -12.40 1.39
C ASN A 179 -7.06 -13.80 1.93
N GLY A 180 -7.35 -14.84 1.17
CA GLY A 180 -7.11 -16.22 1.57
C GLY A 180 -5.63 -16.60 1.81
N TYR A 181 -4.68 -15.77 1.35
CA TYR A 181 -3.26 -15.91 1.69
C TYR A 181 -2.83 -15.05 2.89
N GLY A 182 -3.73 -14.27 3.47
CA GLY A 182 -3.40 -13.38 4.59
C GLY A 182 -2.79 -12.04 4.17
N ILE A 183 -2.98 -11.63 2.91
CA ILE A 183 -2.48 -10.36 2.37
C ILE A 183 -3.61 -9.34 2.41
N TYR A 184 -3.29 -8.14 2.86
CA TYR A 184 -4.22 -7.02 3.03
C TYR A 184 -4.20 -6.07 1.83
N ASP A 185 -5.29 -5.33 1.64
CA ASP A 185 -5.41 -4.20 0.72
C ASP A 185 -5.09 -4.53 -0.75
N MET A 186 -5.31 -5.81 -1.17
CA MET A 186 -5.15 -6.24 -2.56
C MET A 186 -6.28 -5.72 -3.48
N ALA A 187 -7.22 -4.97 -2.94
CA ALA A 187 -8.23 -4.19 -3.65
C ALA A 187 -8.44 -2.90 -2.88
N GLY A 188 -8.28 -1.76 -3.53
CA GLY A 188 -8.46 -0.45 -2.92
C GLY A 188 -7.25 0.06 -2.16
N ASN A 189 -7.46 1.00 -1.28
CA ASN A 189 -6.50 1.80 -0.55
C ASN A 189 -5.57 2.59 -1.48
N VAL A 190 -4.49 2.03 -2.00
CA VAL A 190 -3.70 2.67 -3.07
C VAL A 190 -3.51 1.77 -4.27
N VAL A 191 -3.38 2.38 -5.44
CA VAL A 191 -2.95 1.69 -6.65
C VAL A 191 -1.47 1.37 -6.51
N GLU A 192 -1.02 0.18 -6.93
CA GLU A 192 0.32 -0.29 -6.67
C GLU A 192 1.18 -0.40 -7.92
N TRP A 193 2.38 0.20 -7.88
CA TRP A 193 3.40 -0.06 -8.87
C TRP A 193 3.83 -1.53 -8.84
N VAL A 194 3.91 -2.15 -10.03
CA VAL A 194 4.56 -3.45 -10.21
C VAL A 194 5.77 -3.35 -11.14
N TYR A 195 6.53 -4.41 -11.26
CA TYR A 195 7.79 -4.41 -12.02
C TYR A 195 7.59 -4.20 -13.53
N ASP A 196 6.52 -4.73 -14.09
CA ASP A 196 6.34 -4.93 -15.53
C ASP A 196 6.20 -3.62 -16.31
N PHE A 197 6.78 -3.56 -17.50
CA PHE A 197 6.33 -2.62 -18.51
C PHE A 197 4.95 -3.01 -19.03
N TYR A 198 4.14 -2.02 -19.35
CA TYR A 198 2.81 -2.23 -19.91
C TYR A 198 2.86 -2.38 -21.44
N SER A 199 2.06 -3.32 -21.95
CA SER A 199 1.68 -3.45 -23.35
C SER A 199 0.30 -4.06 -23.44
N GLU A 200 -0.58 -3.47 -24.25
CA GLU A 200 -1.95 -3.94 -24.49
C GLU A 200 -2.00 -5.40 -24.99
N ASN A 201 -1.02 -5.78 -25.80
CA ASN A 201 -0.99 -7.11 -26.44
C ASN A 201 -0.10 -8.11 -25.70
N TYR A 202 0.39 -7.79 -24.50
CA TYR A 202 1.33 -8.65 -23.81
C TYR A 202 0.72 -10.01 -23.46
N PHE A 203 -0.51 -10.04 -22.95
CA PHE A 203 -1.18 -11.27 -22.55
C PHE A 203 -1.41 -12.27 -23.69
N LEU A 204 -1.50 -11.78 -24.94
CA LEU A 204 -1.61 -12.66 -26.13
C LEU A 204 -0.34 -13.48 -26.42
N LYS A 205 0.81 -13.05 -25.91
CA LYS A 205 2.14 -13.64 -26.16
C LYS A 205 2.98 -13.79 -24.89
N SER A 206 2.34 -13.65 -23.74
CA SER A 206 2.97 -13.84 -22.44
C SER A 206 3.57 -15.25 -22.33
N PRO A 207 4.80 -15.41 -21.83
CA PRO A 207 5.31 -16.75 -21.53
C PRO A 207 4.46 -17.40 -20.44
N TYR A 208 4.32 -18.72 -20.54
CA TYR A 208 3.58 -19.49 -19.53
C TYR A 208 4.21 -19.38 -18.14
N LYS A 209 5.55 -19.44 -18.05
CA LYS A 209 6.25 -19.47 -16.75
C LYS A 209 6.86 -18.11 -16.42
N ASN A 210 6.53 -17.60 -15.22
CA ASN A 210 7.07 -16.39 -14.62
C ASN A 210 7.09 -15.17 -15.58
N PRO A 211 5.96 -14.79 -16.19
CA PRO A 211 5.92 -13.62 -17.05
C PRO A 211 6.29 -12.36 -16.23
N ALA A 212 7.07 -11.48 -16.84
CA ALA A 212 7.56 -10.25 -16.21
C ALA A 212 7.39 -9.02 -17.12
N GLY A 213 6.40 -9.07 -18.00
CA GLY A 213 6.12 -8.01 -18.95
C GLY A 213 7.09 -7.97 -20.14
N PRO A 214 6.88 -7.02 -21.07
CA PRO A 214 7.81 -6.79 -22.17
C PRO A 214 9.16 -6.27 -21.65
N VAL A 215 10.23 -6.54 -22.40
CA VAL A 215 11.59 -6.11 -22.03
C VAL A 215 11.73 -4.58 -21.98
N TYR A 216 10.93 -3.85 -22.75
CA TYR A 216 10.89 -2.38 -22.78
C TYR A 216 9.48 -1.87 -22.99
N GLY A 217 9.23 -0.64 -22.56
CA GLY A 217 7.95 0.04 -22.70
C GLY A 217 8.03 1.50 -22.26
N LYS A 218 6.97 2.25 -22.53
CA LYS A 218 6.85 3.66 -22.15
C LYS A 218 6.14 3.85 -20.79
N GLN A 219 5.41 2.85 -20.36
CA GLN A 219 4.59 2.88 -19.15
C GLN A 219 4.86 1.63 -18.31
N ARG A 220 4.65 1.75 -17.02
CA ARG A 220 4.69 0.64 -16.04
C ARG A 220 3.29 0.27 -15.64
N VAL A 221 3.07 -1.01 -15.39
CA VAL A 221 1.79 -1.52 -14.91
C VAL A 221 1.53 -1.05 -13.49
N ILE A 222 0.28 -0.74 -13.20
CA ILE A 222 -0.26 -0.48 -11.86
C ILE A 222 -1.48 -1.36 -11.63
N ARG A 223 -1.69 -1.78 -10.39
CA ARG A 223 -2.70 -2.79 -10.00
C ARG A 223 -3.49 -2.37 -8.76
N GLY A 224 -4.59 -3.09 -8.48
CA GLY A 224 -5.32 -3.04 -7.22
C GLY A 224 -6.45 -2.02 -7.14
N GLY A 225 -6.41 -0.95 -7.92
CA GLY A 225 -7.28 0.21 -7.69
C GLY A 225 -6.88 0.92 -6.40
N GLY A 226 -7.61 1.94 -6.01
CA GLY A 226 -7.31 2.70 -4.79
C GLY A 226 -8.54 3.46 -4.30
N TRP A 227 -8.40 4.23 -3.24
CA TRP A 227 -9.49 4.94 -2.58
C TRP A 227 -10.31 5.87 -3.51
N ARG A 228 -9.73 6.31 -4.63
CA ARG A 228 -10.43 7.10 -5.67
C ARG A 228 -10.96 6.28 -6.83
N SER A 229 -10.64 5.00 -6.88
CA SER A 229 -11.05 4.14 -7.98
C SER A 229 -12.47 3.62 -7.78
N GLY A 230 -13.28 3.63 -8.82
CA GLY A 230 -14.58 2.96 -8.79
C GLY A 230 -14.42 1.44 -8.60
N MET A 231 -15.47 0.78 -8.14
CA MET A 231 -15.47 -0.65 -7.80
C MET A 231 -14.87 -1.54 -8.90
N SER A 232 -15.19 -1.29 -10.17
CA SER A 232 -14.70 -2.08 -11.31
C SER A 232 -13.17 -2.04 -11.49
N CYS A 233 -12.52 -0.98 -11.01
CA CYS A 233 -11.07 -0.83 -11.09
C CYS A 233 -10.31 -1.56 -9.96
N ASN A 234 -11.05 -2.09 -8.97
CA ASN A 234 -10.48 -2.79 -7.81
C ASN A 234 -10.55 -4.32 -7.96
N THR A 235 -10.86 -4.81 -9.16
CA THR A 235 -10.85 -6.26 -9.43
C THR A 235 -9.42 -6.79 -9.53
N VAL A 236 -9.22 -8.06 -9.14
CA VAL A 236 -7.90 -8.71 -9.16
C VAL A 236 -7.28 -8.79 -10.56
N HIS A 237 -8.09 -8.73 -11.61
CA HIS A 237 -7.66 -8.79 -13.01
C HIS A 237 -7.60 -7.42 -13.71
N PHE A 238 -8.06 -6.34 -13.04
CA PHE A 238 -8.01 -5.00 -13.63
C PHE A 238 -6.55 -4.51 -13.68
N ARG A 239 -6.15 -4.04 -14.84
CA ARG A 239 -4.81 -3.52 -15.09
C ARG A 239 -4.87 -2.13 -15.69
N GLN A 240 -3.95 -1.31 -15.29
CA GLN A 240 -3.72 0.03 -15.85
C GLN A 240 -2.22 0.29 -15.96
N SER A 241 -1.87 1.45 -16.46
CA SER A 241 -0.47 1.85 -16.59
C SER A 241 -0.28 3.35 -16.44
N LEU A 242 0.88 3.72 -15.92
CA LEU A 242 1.34 5.11 -15.82
C LEU A 242 2.76 5.23 -16.36
N ARG A 243 3.14 6.44 -16.75
CA ARG A 243 4.54 6.74 -17.07
C ARG A 243 5.40 6.56 -15.82
N PRO A 244 6.61 5.97 -15.92
CA PRO A 244 7.40 5.62 -14.74
C PRO A 244 7.85 6.81 -13.87
N TYR A 245 7.78 8.01 -14.40
CA TYR A 245 8.07 9.27 -13.69
C TYR A 245 6.82 10.01 -13.18
N TRP A 246 5.63 9.44 -13.41
CA TRP A 246 4.38 10.00 -12.91
C TRP A 246 4.31 9.84 -11.39
N VAL A 247 3.77 10.85 -10.72
CA VAL A 247 3.45 10.81 -9.28
C VAL A 247 1.97 11.09 -9.10
N ASP A 248 1.37 10.38 -8.17
CA ASP A 248 -0.06 10.53 -7.86
C ASP A 248 -0.29 10.26 -6.37
N PHE A 249 -1.20 11.00 -5.75
CA PHE A 249 -1.56 10.83 -4.34
C PHE A 249 -2.38 9.56 -4.06
N ASN A 250 -2.69 8.77 -5.08
CA ASN A 250 -3.42 7.51 -5.02
C ASN A 250 -2.53 6.31 -5.42
N VAL A 251 -1.23 6.50 -5.67
CA VAL A 251 -0.32 5.46 -6.14
C VAL A 251 0.82 5.25 -5.15
N GLY A 252 0.90 4.02 -4.64
CA GLY A 252 1.93 3.49 -3.76
C GLY A 252 2.53 2.20 -4.31
N PHE A 253 2.98 1.29 -3.45
CA PHE A 253 3.54 0.00 -3.84
C PHE A 253 3.69 -0.94 -2.64
N ARG A 254 3.91 -2.21 -2.91
CA ARG A 254 4.43 -3.22 -1.97
C ARG A 254 5.65 -3.93 -2.56
N CYS A 255 6.44 -4.60 -1.73
CA CYS A 255 7.62 -5.34 -2.16
C CYS A 255 7.37 -6.85 -2.28
N ALA A 256 8.24 -7.49 -3.02
CA ALA A 256 8.37 -8.94 -3.11
C ALA A 256 9.84 -9.34 -2.95
N LYS A 257 10.09 -10.61 -2.69
CA LYS A 257 11.45 -11.19 -2.71
C LYS A 257 11.41 -12.64 -3.14
N ASP A 258 12.50 -13.10 -3.72
CA ASP A 258 12.62 -14.47 -4.18
C ASP A 258 12.80 -15.43 -3.00
N VAL A 259 12.30 -16.66 -3.16
CA VAL A 259 12.65 -17.77 -2.29
C VAL A 259 14.08 -18.19 -2.63
N LEU A 260 14.98 -18.13 -1.67
CA LEU A 260 16.36 -18.57 -1.87
C LEU A 260 16.36 -20.08 -2.23
N LYS A 261 16.82 -20.38 -3.42
CA LYS A 261 17.07 -21.79 -3.80
C LYS A 261 18.24 -22.29 -2.94
N LYS A 262 17.98 -23.33 -2.18
CA LYS A 262 19.01 -24.06 -1.43
C LYS A 262 19.91 -24.84 -2.39
#